data_465091f4f03a8a48e338f1a0c4f1b779
#
_entry.id   465091f4f03a8a48e338f1a0c4f1b779
#
_cell.length_a   1.000
_cell.length_b   1.000
_cell.length_c   1.000
_cell.angle_alpha   90.00
_cell.angle_beta   90.00
_cell.angle_gamma   90.00
#
_symmetry.space_group_name_H-M   'P 1'
#
loop_
_entity.id
_entity.type
_entity.pdbx_description
1 polymer ?
#
loop_
_entity_poly.entity_id
_entity_poly.type
_entity_poly.pdbx_seq_one_letter_code
_entity_poly.pdbx_strand_id
1 'polypeptide(L)'
;MTVHVVGIGLDGAAGLSSSVRQVVEMAALLIGSEIHLSYFPQQSCEIWVLEDLTTAILEIKRWLATDANLEPDTGTFSPPSTPSPQLIVILVAGDPLFYGWGKLLIAQLPAEKLTFHPHLCSVQLAFNRLHIPWQDAHFVGSQGRYFEELTAKLKLGVEKIAVLSDETHTPATLANLVKALDLPTRYEFWVCENLGSADERVGLRSREALLGESFSPLSVVVMLRESPPRAEPLDLEKLPLLGIPDAAFIGCGDKPGLTVEREVRVLVLAQLALQPGQVDWDVGAGNGSVSIEIAR
;
A
#
# COMPACT_ATOMS: atom_id res chain seq x y z
N MET A 1 10.50 21.56 -23.40
CA MET A 1 10.58 20.14 -22.94
C MET A 1 9.72 19.88 -21.72
N THR A 2 9.06 18.72 -21.66
CA THR A 2 8.30 18.23 -20.51
C THR A 2 8.74 16.80 -20.18
N VAL A 3 8.60 16.42 -18.91
CA VAL A 3 8.94 15.09 -18.41
C VAL A 3 7.66 14.39 -17.98
N HIS A 4 7.32 13.30 -18.65
CA HIS A 4 6.18 12.46 -18.31
C HIS A 4 6.66 11.22 -17.58
N VAL A 5 6.18 11.02 -16.38
CA VAL A 5 6.48 9.83 -15.56
C VAL A 5 5.32 8.88 -15.69
N VAL A 6 5.53 7.80 -16.41
CA VAL A 6 4.48 6.85 -16.79
C VAL A 6 4.61 5.60 -15.94
N GLY A 7 3.59 5.34 -15.16
CA GLY A 7 3.41 4.07 -14.47
C GLY A 7 3.10 2.95 -15.45
N ILE A 8 3.74 1.79 -15.25
CA ILE A 8 3.54 0.60 -16.07
C ILE A 8 3.54 -0.65 -15.18
N GLY A 9 2.71 -1.61 -15.52
CA GLY A 9 2.64 -2.91 -14.85
C GLY A 9 3.37 -4.01 -15.64
N LEU A 10 3.32 -5.24 -15.14
CA LEU A 10 3.83 -6.42 -15.83
C LEU A 10 2.93 -6.87 -17.01
N ASP A 11 1.77 -6.25 -17.18
CA ASP A 11 0.92 -6.32 -18.37
C ASP A 11 1.50 -5.49 -19.55
N GLY A 12 2.54 -4.75 -19.29
CA GLY A 12 3.33 -4.01 -20.28
C GLY A 12 2.54 -2.93 -21.01
N ALA A 13 2.87 -2.74 -22.29
CA ALA A 13 2.18 -1.75 -23.14
C ALA A 13 0.68 -2.01 -23.29
N ALA A 14 0.22 -3.25 -23.08
CA ALA A 14 -1.20 -3.59 -23.17
C ALA A 14 -2.05 -3.00 -22.02
N GLY A 15 -1.46 -2.83 -20.85
CA GLY A 15 -2.11 -2.22 -19.68
C GLY A 15 -2.27 -0.70 -19.75
N LEU A 16 -1.55 -0.04 -20.64
CA LEU A 16 -1.64 1.41 -20.79
C LEU A 16 -2.88 1.83 -21.57
N SER A 17 -3.51 2.92 -21.14
CA SER A 17 -4.56 3.56 -21.95
C SER A 17 -3.98 4.04 -23.30
N SER A 18 -4.84 4.15 -24.32
CA SER A 18 -4.40 4.64 -25.63
C SER A 18 -3.74 6.01 -25.58
N SER A 19 -4.21 6.91 -24.74
CA SER A 19 -3.63 8.23 -24.55
C SER A 19 -2.23 8.18 -23.92
N VAL A 20 -2.03 7.35 -22.90
CA VAL A 20 -0.72 7.19 -22.24
C VAL A 20 0.27 6.46 -23.16
N ARG A 21 -0.20 5.46 -23.91
CA ARG A 21 0.63 4.79 -24.93
C ARG A 21 1.12 5.79 -25.99
N GLN A 22 0.25 6.67 -26.47
CA GLN A 22 0.62 7.71 -27.41
C GLN A 22 1.69 8.65 -26.84
N VAL A 23 1.62 9.01 -25.55
CA VAL A 23 2.66 9.79 -24.87
C VAL A 23 4.01 9.07 -24.93
N VAL A 24 4.03 7.74 -24.69
CA VAL A 24 5.27 6.96 -24.77
C VAL A 24 5.79 6.90 -26.22
N GLU A 25 4.90 6.71 -27.21
CA GLU A 25 5.25 6.64 -28.63
C GLU A 25 5.84 7.96 -29.17
N MET A 26 5.44 9.09 -28.60
CA MET A 26 5.92 10.42 -28.96
C MET A 26 7.19 10.84 -28.22
N ALA A 27 7.77 9.99 -27.39
CA ALA A 27 8.97 10.32 -26.63
C ALA A 27 10.16 10.64 -27.55
N ALA A 28 10.90 11.69 -27.23
CA ALA A 28 12.22 11.96 -27.80
C ALA A 28 13.32 11.22 -27.05
N LEU A 29 13.09 11.01 -25.73
CA LEU A 29 13.93 10.21 -24.86
C LEU A 29 13.03 9.31 -23.99
N LEU A 30 13.30 8.01 -24.01
CA LEU A 30 12.61 7.01 -23.20
C LEU A 30 13.56 6.42 -22.17
N ILE A 31 13.22 6.54 -20.89
CA ILE A 31 14.03 6.09 -19.76
C ILE A 31 13.25 5.01 -19.00
N GLY A 32 13.91 3.92 -18.63
CA GLY A 32 13.26 2.87 -17.83
C GLY A 32 14.20 1.70 -17.52
N SER A 33 13.72 0.76 -16.70
CA SER A 33 14.45 -0.52 -16.54
C SER A 33 14.41 -1.33 -17.83
N GLU A 34 15.32 -2.29 -17.99
CA GLU A 34 15.34 -3.19 -19.15
C GLU A 34 13.98 -3.85 -19.40
N ILE A 35 13.31 -4.30 -18.33
CA ILE A 35 11.99 -4.93 -18.41
C ILE A 35 10.97 -3.94 -19.00
N HIS A 36 10.89 -2.72 -18.47
CA HIS A 36 9.92 -1.73 -18.94
C HIS A 36 10.18 -1.30 -20.40
N LEU A 37 11.45 -1.13 -20.76
CA LEU A 37 11.85 -0.76 -22.12
C LEU A 37 11.55 -1.89 -23.12
N SER A 38 11.66 -3.16 -22.71
CA SER A 38 11.36 -4.31 -23.56
C SER A 38 9.91 -4.36 -24.04
N TYR A 39 8.99 -3.67 -23.38
CA TYR A 39 7.60 -3.57 -23.81
C TYR A 39 7.40 -2.64 -25.02
N PHE A 40 8.44 -1.87 -25.41
CA PHE A 40 8.40 -0.92 -26.52
C PHE A 40 9.56 -1.15 -27.52
N PRO A 41 9.64 -2.32 -28.15
CA PRO A 41 10.81 -2.71 -28.97
C PRO A 41 10.92 -1.91 -30.29
N GLN A 42 9.89 -1.19 -30.70
CA GLN A 42 9.86 -0.46 -31.98
C GLN A 42 10.03 1.05 -31.80
N GLN A 43 10.52 1.52 -30.66
CA GLN A 43 10.76 2.95 -30.44
C GLN A 43 11.95 3.43 -31.28
N SER A 44 11.76 4.56 -31.94
CA SER A 44 12.80 5.25 -32.73
C SER A 44 13.50 6.38 -32.00
N CYS A 45 13.14 6.61 -30.73
CA CYS A 45 13.75 7.64 -29.89
C CYS A 45 15.03 7.15 -29.22
N GLU A 46 15.72 8.07 -28.55
CA GLU A 46 16.85 7.73 -27.68
C GLU A 46 16.33 6.94 -26.47
N ILE A 47 17.04 5.88 -26.11
CA ILE A 47 16.66 4.96 -25.02
C ILE A 47 17.77 4.94 -23.97
N TRP A 48 17.41 5.17 -22.71
CA TRP A 48 18.33 5.02 -21.59
C TRP A 48 17.84 3.94 -20.63
N VAL A 49 18.68 2.95 -20.43
CA VAL A 49 18.49 1.95 -19.38
C VAL A 49 18.81 2.62 -18.04
N LEU A 50 17.89 2.51 -17.13
CA LEU A 50 18.01 3.13 -15.84
C LEU A 50 18.76 2.23 -14.88
N GLU A 51 20.02 2.53 -14.65
CA GLU A 51 20.88 1.88 -13.66
C GLU A 51 20.91 2.66 -12.35
N ASP A 52 21.07 3.99 -12.42
CA ASP A 52 21.09 4.88 -11.27
C ASP A 52 20.23 6.13 -11.49
N LEU A 53 19.31 6.35 -10.54
CA LEU A 53 18.39 7.46 -10.60
C LEU A 53 19.08 8.83 -10.49
N THR A 54 20.14 8.92 -9.71
CA THR A 54 20.86 10.19 -9.52
C THR A 54 21.49 10.67 -10.82
N THR A 55 22.12 9.74 -11.52
CA THR A 55 22.71 9.99 -12.83
C THR A 55 21.62 10.36 -13.84
N ALA A 56 20.50 9.64 -13.87
CA ALA A 56 19.39 9.94 -14.77
C ALA A 56 18.82 11.36 -14.52
N ILE A 57 18.64 11.77 -13.27
CA ILE A 57 18.17 13.13 -12.94
C ILE A 57 19.15 14.21 -13.42
N LEU A 58 20.46 13.98 -13.27
CA LEU A 58 21.46 14.94 -13.76
C LEU A 58 21.38 15.12 -15.28
N GLU A 59 21.23 14.03 -16.00
CA GLU A 59 21.09 14.08 -17.47
C GLU A 59 19.76 14.72 -17.89
N ILE A 60 18.66 14.41 -17.23
CA ILE A 60 17.37 15.08 -17.48
C ILE A 60 17.49 16.59 -17.26
N LYS A 61 18.19 17.03 -16.20
CA LYS A 61 18.44 18.46 -15.96
C LYS A 61 19.24 19.09 -17.09
N ARG A 62 20.25 18.40 -17.63
CA ARG A 62 21.01 18.88 -18.78
C ARG A 62 20.13 19.04 -20.02
N TRP A 63 19.28 18.05 -20.29
CA TRP A 63 18.33 18.11 -21.41
C TRP A 63 17.35 19.28 -21.26
N LEU A 64 16.80 19.50 -20.07
CA LEU A 64 15.89 20.62 -19.79
C LEU A 64 16.58 21.97 -19.90
N ALA A 65 17.87 22.08 -19.56
CA ALA A 65 18.67 23.31 -19.68
C ALA A 65 19.03 23.67 -21.14
N THR A 66 19.24 22.66 -21.99
CA THR A 66 19.55 22.83 -23.40
C THR A 66 18.37 23.50 -24.14
N ASP A 67 17.13 23.17 -23.76
CA ASP A 67 15.90 23.79 -24.29
C ASP A 67 15.77 25.31 -23.92
N ALA A 68 16.29 25.69 -22.76
CA ALA A 68 16.21 27.06 -22.27
C ALA A 68 17.19 28.03 -22.97
N ASN A 69 18.20 27.49 -23.64
CA ASN A 69 19.26 28.27 -24.33
C ASN A 69 19.03 28.42 -25.84
N LEU A 70 17.93 27.91 -26.38
CA LEU A 70 17.52 28.19 -27.75
C LEU A 70 16.86 29.57 -27.78
N GLU A 71 17.69 30.63 -27.94
CA GLU A 71 17.20 31.97 -28.30
C GLU A 71 16.43 31.88 -29.63
N PRO A 72 15.31 32.61 -29.79
CA PRO A 72 14.64 32.71 -31.08
C PRO A 72 15.58 33.35 -32.08
N ASP A 73 16.04 32.54 -33.04
CA ASP A 73 16.86 33.03 -34.15
C ASP A 73 16.12 34.14 -34.90
N THR A 74 16.62 35.38 -34.73
CA THR A 74 16.11 36.57 -35.41
C THR A 74 16.77 36.66 -36.78
N GLY A 75 16.36 35.87 -37.74
CA GLY A 75 16.81 36.09 -39.12
C GLY A 75 16.55 34.99 -40.11
N THR A 76 15.64 35.28 -41.03
CA THR A 76 15.33 34.68 -42.32
C THR A 76 14.22 33.63 -42.34
N PHE A 77 13.18 33.99 -43.08
CA PHE A 77 12.00 33.23 -43.44
C PHE A 77 12.34 31.85 -44.03
N SER A 78 12.26 30.81 -43.18
CA SER A 78 11.87 29.51 -43.60
C SER A 78 10.72 29.11 -42.66
N PRO A 79 9.63 28.48 -43.15
CA PRO A 79 8.57 28.06 -42.23
C PRO A 79 9.20 27.04 -41.26
N PRO A 80 9.08 27.26 -39.94
CA PRO A 80 9.57 26.28 -38.98
C PRO A 80 8.79 25.02 -39.21
N SER A 81 9.50 23.93 -39.54
CA SER A 81 9.06 22.62 -39.17
C SER A 81 8.83 22.73 -37.67
N THR A 82 7.56 22.72 -37.24
CA THR A 82 7.18 22.80 -35.83
C THR A 82 8.08 21.87 -35.04
N PRO A 83 8.93 22.36 -34.11
CA PRO A 83 9.67 21.49 -33.25
C PRO A 83 8.62 20.71 -32.47
N SER A 84 8.51 19.41 -32.72
CA SER A 84 7.72 18.53 -31.89
C SER A 84 8.18 18.76 -30.44
N PRO A 85 7.28 18.98 -29.47
CA PRO A 85 7.70 19.22 -28.10
C PRO A 85 8.57 18.03 -27.69
N GLN A 86 9.83 18.29 -27.39
CA GLN A 86 10.75 17.24 -27.01
C GLN A 86 10.27 16.68 -25.67
N LEU A 87 9.74 15.47 -25.73
CA LEU A 87 9.09 14.78 -24.64
C LEU A 87 10.05 13.77 -24.04
N ILE A 88 10.33 13.90 -22.74
CA ILE A 88 11.07 12.89 -21.98
C ILE A 88 10.03 12.02 -21.29
N VAL A 89 10.11 10.71 -21.47
CA VAL A 89 9.25 9.74 -20.80
C VAL A 89 10.09 8.86 -19.90
N ILE A 90 9.66 8.74 -18.65
CA ILE A 90 10.27 7.85 -17.65
C ILE A 90 9.26 6.76 -17.30
N LEU A 91 9.60 5.51 -17.57
CA LEU A 91 8.78 4.35 -17.22
C LEU A 91 9.12 3.88 -15.82
N VAL A 92 8.11 3.75 -14.96
CA VAL A 92 8.27 3.29 -13.57
C VAL A 92 7.20 2.24 -13.23
N ALA A 93 7.51 1.35 -12.29
CA ALA A 93 6.55 0.33 -11.87
C ALA A 93 5.34 0.93 -11.15
N GLY A 94 4.13 0.57 -11.56
CA GLY A 94 2.88 0.93 -10.90
C GLY A 94 2.59 2.43 -10.85
N ASP A 95 2.20 2.95 -9.70
CA ASP A 95 1.96 4.40 -9.52
C ASP A 95 3.29 5.12 -9.23
N PRO A 96 3.67 6.13 -10.05
CA PRO A 96 4.92 6.88 -9.86
C PRO A 96 5.07 7.54 -8.50
N LEU A 97 3.97 7.85 -7.82
CA LEU A 97 3.96 8.53 -6.52
C LEU A 97 3.84 7.57 -5.33
N PHE A 98 3.61 6.27 -5.58
CA PHE A 98 3.50 5.27 -4.53
C PHE A 98 4.79 4.44 -4.42
N TYR A 99 5.61 4.70 -3.41
CA TYR A 99 6.95 4.10 -3.21
C TYR A 99 7.86 4.13 -4.44
N GLY A 100 7.53 5.00 -5.41
CA GLY A 100 8.25 5.16 -6.67
C GLY A 100 9.19 6.37 -6.66
N TRP A 101 9.71 6.67 -7.83
CA TRP A 101 10.68 7.76 -8.04
C TRP A 101 10.07 9.16 -8.03
N GLY A 102 8.75 9.27 -8.04
CA GLY A 102 8.04 10.54 -8.12
C GLY A 102 8.45 11.52 -7.04
N LYS A 103 8.64 11.06 -5.79
CA LYS A 103 9.11 11.91 -4.69
C LYS A 103 10.46 12.56 -4.99
N LEU A 104 11.39 11.79 -5.56
CA LEU A 104 12.73 12.28 -5.87
C LEU A 104 12.71 13.22 -7.08
N LEU A 105 11.91 12.90 -8.09
CA LEU A 105 11.73 13.76 -9.27
C LEU A 105 11.11 15.11 -8.88
N ILE A 106 10.09 15.13 -8.04
CA ILE A 106 9.46 16.36 -7.52
C ILE A 106 10.47 17.21 -6.73
N ALA A 107 11.35 16.59 -5.97
CA ALA A 107 12.36 17.31 -5.18
C ALA A 107 13.49 17.91 -6.05
N GLN A 108 13.70 17.40 -7.27
CA GLN A 108 14.86 17.71 -8.10
C GLN A 108 14.54 18.45 -9.39
N LEU A 109 13.31 18.36 -9.88
CA LEU A 109 12.87 18.97 -11.14
C LEU A 109 11.72 19.97 -10.89
N PRO A 110 11.58 21.01 -11.73
CA PRO A 110 10.48 21.95 -11.62
C PRO A 110 9.12 21.25 -11.79
N ALA A 111 8.19 21.49 -10.87
CA ALA A 111 6.89 20.82 -10.86
C ALA A 111 6.07 21.05 -12.14
N GLU A 112 6.18 22.25 -12.72
CA GLU A 112 5.49 22.62 -13.97
C GLU A 112 6.01 21.87 -15.21
N LYS A 113 7.16 21.20 -15.10
CA LYS A 113 7.72 20.35 -16.16
C LYS A 113 7.35 18.89 -16.01
N LEU A 114 6.73 18.49 -14.88
CA LEU A 114 6.40 17.11 -14.55
C LEU A 114 4.93 16.80 -14.82
N THR A 115 4.67 15.67 -15.45
CA THR A 115 3.32 15.09 -15.59
C THR A 115 3.38 13.63 -15.18
N PHE A 116 2.51 13.23 -14.24
CA PHE A 116 2.44 11.85 -13.74
C PHE A 116 1.25 11.14 -14.35
N HIS A 117 1.49 9.92 -14.85
CA HIS A 117 0.47 9.02 -15.37
C HIS A 117 0.46 7.76 -14.49
N PRO A 118 -0.48 7.65 -13.53
CA PRO A 118 -0.54 6.50 -12.64
C PRO A 118 -0.97 5.23 -13.36
N HIS A 119 -0.44 4.11 -12.92
CA HIS A 119 -0.91 2.78 -13.26
C HIS A 119 -1.24 2.02 -11.98
N LEU A 120 -1.96 0.89 -12.08
CA LEU A 120 -2.25 0.04 -10.93
C LEU A 120 -0.94 -0.46 -10.31
N CYS A 121 -0.76 -0.20 -9.02
CA CYS A 121 0.40 -0.73 -8.31
C CYS A 121 0.17 -2.18 -7.86
N SER A 122 1.25 -2.90 -7.59
CA SER A 122 1.20 -4.30 -7.16
C SER A 122 0.38 -4.51 -5.90
N VAL A 123 0.34 -3.54 -4.98
CA VAL A 123 -0.49 -3.60 -3.77
C VAL A 123 -1.98 -3.57 -4.10
N GLN A 124 -2.41 -2.68 -5.02
CA GLN A 124 -3.80 -2.62 -5.47
C GLN A 124 -4.21 -3.95 -6.14
N LEU A 125 -3.35 -4.50 -6.98
CA LEU A 125 -3.58 -5.79 -7.61
C LEU A 125 -3.66 -6.92 -6.58
N ALA A 126 -2.78 -6.95 -5.57
CA ALA A 126 -2.80 -7.95 -4.51
C ALA A 126 -4.16 -7.95 -3.78
N PHE A 127 -4.61 -6.82 -3.27
CA PHE A 127 -5.90 -6.73 -2.59
C PHE A 127 -7.08 -7.04 -3.51
N ASN A 128 -7.00 -6.67 -4.79
CA ASN A 128 -8.01 -7.03 -5.78
C ASN A 128 -8.10 -8.56 -5.96
N ARG A 129 -6.98 -9.27 -6.05
CA ARG A 129 -6.95 -10.74 -6.16
C ARG A 129 -7.47 -11.43 -4.91
N LEU A 130 -7.26 -10.83 -3.74
CA LEU A 130 -7.77 -11.34 -2.47
C LEU A 130 -9.24 -10.99 -2.23
N HIS A 131 -9.85 -10.12 -3.04
CA HIS A 131 -11.20 -9.56 -2.84
C HIS A 131 -11.37 -8.87 -1.48
N ILE A 132 -10.35 -8.15 -1.03
CA ILE A 132 -10.33 -7.48 0.28
C ILE A 132 -10.25 -5.97 0.09
N PRO A 133 -11.12 -5.18 0.72
CA PRO A 133 -10.99 -3.73 0.78
C PRO A 133 -9.67 -3.33 1.48
N TRP A 134 -8.99 -2.30 0.96
CA TRP A 134 -7.65 -1.93 1.39
C TRP A 134 -7.48 -0.50 1.90
N GLN A 135 -8.58 0.26 2.04
CA GLN A 135 -8.53 1.64 2.55
C GLN A 135 -7.98 1.77 3.99
N ASP A 136 -8.06 0.70 4.77
CA ASP A 136 -7.55 0.58 6.13
C ASP A 136 -6.26 -0.24 6.23
N ALA A 137 -5.67 -0.60 5.08
CA ALA A 137 -4.43 -1.34 5.04
C ALA A 137 -3.22 -0.43 5.28
N HIS A 138 -2.21 -0.98 5.94
CA HIS A 138 -0.92 -0.33 6.11
C HIS A 138 0.08 -0.90 5.11
N PHE A 139 0.91 -0.02 4.55
CA PHE A 139 1.89 -0.39 3.54
C PHE A 139 3.29 -0.26 4.11
N VAL A 140 4.16 -1.21 3.77
CA VAL A 140 5.58 -1.19 4.10
C VAL A 140 6.36 -1.42 2.81
N GLY A 141 7.12 -0.40 2.41
CA GLY A 141 8.01 -0.50 1.25
C GLY A 141 9.35 -1.12 1.63
N SER A 142 10.06 -1.65 0.64
CA SER A 142 11.39 -2.26 0.83
C SER A 142 12.51 -1.26 1.13
N GLN A 143 12.24 0.04 1.06
CA GLN A 143 13.25 1.10 1.23
C GLN A 143 13.23 1.71 2.64
N GLY A 144 14.39 2.17 3.11
CA GLY A 144 14.51 2.93 4.33
C GLY A 144 14.40 2.09 5.61
N ARG A 145 13.45 2.43 6.50
CA ARG A 145 13.28 1.79 7.81
C ARG A 145 12.34 0.58 7.79
N TYR A 146 12.46 -0.27 6.79
CA TYR A 146 11.59 -1.42 6.57
C TYR A 146 11.29 -2.23 7.83
N PHE A 147 12.31 -2.76 8.49
CA PHE A 147 12.14 -3.62 9.68
C PHE A 147 11.57 -2.88 10.88
N GLU A 148 11.93 -1.61 11.08
CA GLU A 148 11.42 -0.79 12.18
C GLU A 148 9.93 -0.50 11.98
N GLU A 149 9.56 -0.09 10.78
CA GLU A 149 8.18 0.23 10.43
C GLU A 149 7.28 -1.01 10.52
N LEU A 150 7.71 -2.12 9.95
CA LEU A 150 6.98 -3.39 10.00
C LEU A 150 6.84 -3.89 11.44
N THR A 151 7.93 -3.86 12.23
CA THR A 151 7.91 -4.26 13.64
C THR A 151 6.92 -3.44 14.44
N ALA A 152 6.87 -2.13 14.24
CA ALA A 152 5.92 -1.26 14.92
C ALA A 152 4.47 -1.63 14.60
N LYS A 153 4.15 -1.86 13.32
CA LYS A 153 2.80 -2.26 12.88
C LYS A 153 2.39 -3.64 13.44
N LEU A 154 3.32 -4.59 13.45
CA LEU A 154 3.09 -5.93 14.02
C LEU A 154 2.82 -5.87 15.53
N LYS A 155 3.60 -5.09 16.28
CA LYS A 155 3.38 -4.89 17.73
C LYS A 155 2.05 -4.22 18.05
N LEU A 156 1.58 -3.32 17.17
CA LEU A 156 0.27 -2.68 17.30
C LEU A 156 -0.88 -3.62 16.91
N GLY A 157 -0.60 -4.80 16.35
CA GLY A 157 -1.61 -5.74 15.92
C GLY A 157 -2.48 -5.21 14.77
N VAL A 158 -1.89 -4.45 13.85
CA VAL A 158 -2.58 -3.90 12.67
C VAL A 158 -3.26 -5.02 11.88
N GLU A 159 -4.50 -4.81 11.44
CA GLU A 159 -5.31 -5.87 10.81
C GLU A 159 -4.84 -6.28 9.43
N LYS A 160 -4.40 -5.30 8.63
CA LYS A 160 -4.00 -5.51 7.23
C LYS A 160 -2.68 -4.81 6.97
N ILE A 161 -1.67 -5.57 6.61
CA ILE A 161 -0.34 -5.04 6.26
C ILE A 161 0.05 -5.60 4.90
N ALA A 162 0.36 -4.72 3.95
CA ALA A 162 0.95 -5.13 2.68
C ALA A 162 2.42 -4.74 2.66
N VAL A 163 3.26 -5.71 2.36
CA VAL A 163 4.71 -5.61 2.37
C VAL A 163 5.22 -5.81 0.96
N LEU A 164 5.92 -4.81 0.43
CA LEU A 164 6.62 -4.93 -0.85
C LEU A 164 7.94 -5.68 -0.63
N SER A 165 8.14 -6.76 -1.37
CA SER A 165 9.36 -7.56 -1.30
C SER A 165 10.38 -7.09 -2.34
N ASP A 166 11.64 -7.33 -2.05
CA ASP A 166 12.77 -7.20 -2.96
C ASP A 166 13.76 -8.35 -2.74
N GLU A 167 14.95 -8.27 -3.33
CA GLU A 167 15.99 -9.30 -3.19
C GLU A 167 16.48 -9.48 -1.75
N THR A 168 16.41 -8.44 -0.92
CA THR A 168 16.84 -8.44 0.48
C THR A 168 15.68 -8.73 1.44
N HIS A 169 14.53 -8.10 1.17
CA HIS A 169 13.32 -8.18 2.00
C HIS A 169 12.37 -9.23 1.41
N THR A 170 12.81 -10.47 1.47
CA THR A 170 12.08 -11.62 0.93
C THR A 170 10.94 -12.08 1.85
N PRO A 171 9.97 -12.86 1.36
CA PRO A 171 8.96 -13.49 2.21
C PRO A 171 9.57 -14.33 3.35
N ALA A 172 10.72 -14.99 3.12
CA ALA A 172 11.45 -15.72 4.15
C ALA A 172 11.99 -14.80 5.26
N THR A 173 12.55 -13.65 4.89
CA THR A 173 13.04 -12.64 5.86
C THR A 173 11.87 -12.13 6.72
N LEU A 174 10.71 -11.90 6.13
CA LEU A 174 9.49 -11.52 6.82
C LEU A 174 9.04 -12.59 7.83
N ALA A 175 9.02 -13.87 7.42
CA ALA A 175 8.65 -14.98 8.28
C ALA A 175 9.60 -15.11 9.50
N ASN A 176 10.90 -14.90 9.29
CA ASN A 176 11.90 -14.89 10.34
C ASN A 176 11.67 -13.73 11.33
N LEU A 177 11.36 -12.52 10.84
CA LEU A 177 11.05 -11.38 11.69
C LEU A 177 9.83 -11.66 12.58
N VAL A 178 8.73 -12.14 12.00
CA VAL A 178 7.50 -12.45 12.74
C VAL A 178 7.76 -13.54 13.79
N LYS A 179 8.56 -14.55 13.45
CA LYS A 179 8.97 -15.60 14.40
C LYS A 179 9.81 -15.03 15.56
N ALA A 180 10.75 -14.14 15.25
CA ALA A 180 11.65 -13.56 16.26
C ALA A 180 10.92 -12.61 17.23
N LEU A 181 9.85 -11.97 16.78
CA LEU A 181 9.04 -11.08 17.60
C LEU A 181 8.15 -11.82 18.61
N ASP A 182 7.82 -13.09 18.36
CA ASP A 182 6.98 -13.96 19.21
C ASP A 182 5.74 -13.24 19.77
N LEU A 183 4.99 -12.59 18.90
CA LEU A 183 3.83 -11.80 19.27
C LEU A 183 2.61 -12.69 19.51
N PRO A 184 1.69 -12.30 20.41
CA PRO A 184 0.43 -13.02 20.62
C PRO A 184 -0.49 -12.94 19.41
N THR A 185 -0.36 -11.91 18.59
CA THR A 185 -1.13 -11.71 17.36
C THR A 185 -0.61 -12.63 16.27
N ARG A 186 -1.52 -13.38 15.65
CA ARG A 186 -1.22 -14.23 14.50
C ARG A 186 -1.65 -13.57 13.20
N TYR A 187 -0.95 -13.93 12.12
CA TYR A 187 -1.20 -13.43 10.78
C TYR A 187 -1.24 -14.55 9.76
N GLU A 188 -2.18 -14.48 8.85
CA GLU A 188 -2.16 -15.21 7.58
C GLU A 188 -1.23 -14.49 6.61
N PHE A 189 -0.50 -15.26 5.79
CA PHE A 189 0.45 -14.72 4.81
C PHE A 189 -0.02 -15.07 3.40
N TRP A 190 -0.49 -14.08 2.67
CA TRP A 190 -0.82 -14.20 1.28
C TRP A 190 0.35 -13.69 0.44
N VAL A 191 0.97 -14.56 -0.36
CA VAL A 191 2.05 -14.18 -1.27
C VAL A 191 1.49 -14.02 -2.66
N CYS A 192 1.69 -12.83 -3.22
CA CYS A 192 1.21 -12.42 -4.53
C CYS A 192 2.42 -12.11 -5.41
N GLU A 193 2.72 -12.96 -6.38
CA GLU A 193 3.91 -12.90 -7.22
C GLU A 193 3.54 -12.50 -8.65
N ASN A 194 4.41 -11.71 -9.29
CA ASN A 194 4.33 -11.33 -10.70
C ASN A 194 2.95 -10.81 -11.12
N LEU A 195 2.31 -10.03 -10.25
CA LEU A 195 0.96 -9.53 -10.45
C LEU A 195 0.79 -8.76 -11.76
N GLY A 196 -0.21 -9.13 -12.54
CA GLY A 196 -0.51 -8.56 -13.85
C GLY A 196 0.19 -9.26 -15.01
N SER A 197 1.09 -10.21 -14.77
CA SER A 197 1.75 -11.00 -15.83
C SER A 197 1.04 -12.33 -16.07
N ALA A 198 1.48 -13.05 -17.10
CA ALA A 198 1.03 -14.43 -17.37
C ALA A 198 1.48 -15.43 -16.28
N ASP A 199 2.56 -15.10 -15.55
CA ASP A 199 3.13 -15.93 -14.49
C ASP A 199 2.64 -15.49 -13.09
N GLU A 200 1.50 -14.80 -13.03
CA GLU A 200 0.87 -14.36 -11.78
C GLU A 200 0.54 -15.56 -10.89
N ARG A 201 0.97 -15.51 -9.64
CA ARG A 201 0.64 -16.51 -8.62
C ARG A 201 0.18 -15.81 -7.34
N VAL A 202 -0.93 -16.26 -6.79
CA VAL A 202 -1.48 -15.78 -5.53
C VAL A 202 -1.83 -16.97 -4.65
N GLY A 203 -1.36 -16.97 -3.41
CA GLY A 203 -1.66 -18.08 -2.52
C GLY A 203 -1.38 -17.81 -1.06
N LEU A 204 -2.20 -18.42 -0.20
CA LEU A 204 -1.95 -18.47 1.23
C LEU A 204 -0.74 -19.39 1.50
N ARG A 205 0.16 -18.95 2.37
CA ARG A 205 1.35 -19.70 2.76
C ARG A 205 1.45 -19.81 4.26
N SER A 206 1.84 -20.99 4.74
CA SER A 206 2.26 -21.12 6.13
C SER A 206 3.60 -20.43 6.35
N ARG A 207 3.91 -20.12 7.58
CA ARG A 207 5.22 -19.54 7.93
C ARG A 207 6.37 -20.49 7.58
N GLU A 208 6.18 -21.79 7.70
CA GLU A 208 7.14 -22.83 7.32
C GLU A 208 7.36 -22.84 5.81
N ALA A 209 6.30 -22.69 5.01
CA ALA A 209 6.39 -22.59 3.56
C ALA A 209 7.16 -21.34 3.12
N LEU A 210 6.95 -20.19 3.80
CA LEU A 210 7.73 -18.97 3.52
C LEU A 210 9.23 -19.14 3.74
N LEU A 211 9.64 -20.02 4.66
CA LEU A 211 11.05 -20.30 4.93
C LEU A 211 11.65 -21.33 3.97
N GLY A 212 10.84 -22.22 3.39
CA GLY A 212 11.29 -23.34 2.58
C GLY A 212 11.12 -23.16 1.08
N GLU A 213 10.26 -22.24 0.64
CA GLU A 213 9.97 -21.99 -0.77
C GLU A 213 10.79 -20.80 -1.32
N SER A 214 11.01 -20.80 -2.63
CA SER A 214 11.58 -19.65 -3.35
C SER A 214 10.46 -18.85 -4.00
N PHE A 215 10.53 -17.54 -3.86
CA PHE A 215 9.54 -16.59 -4.38
C PHE A 215 10.18 -15.61 -5.36
N SER A 216 9.37 -15.09 -6.26
CA SER A 216 9.80 -14.02 -7.17
C SER A 216 10.21 -12.78 -6.38
N PRO A 217 11.28 -12.05 -6.75
CA PRO A 217 11.61 -10.75 -6.19
C PRO A 217 10.47 -9.73 -6.36
N LEU A 218 9.68 -9.89 -7.43
CA LEU A 218 8.50 -9.06 -7.68
C LEU A 218 7.27 -9.64 -6.97
N SER A 219 7.28 -9.57 -5.64
CA SER A 219 6.17 -10.07 -4.83
C SER A 219 5.66 -9.06 -3.81
N VAL A 220 4.38 -9.22 -3.47
CA VAL A 220 3.72 -8.52 -2.38
C VAL A 220 3.26 -9.56 -1.37
N VAL A 221 3.63 -9.39 -0.12
CA VAL A 221 3.09 -10.22 0.97
C VAL A 221 2.01 -9.43 1.68
N VAL A 222 0.76 -9.91 1.61
CA VAL A 222 -0.34 -9.36 2.38
C VAL A 222 -0.51 -10.19 3.65
N MET A 223 -0.34 -9.51 4.77
CA MET A 223 -0.52 -10.07 6.09
C MET A 223 -1.88 -9.65 6.63
N LEU A 224 -2.73 -10.63 6.92
CA LEU A 224 -4.05 -10.42 7.49
C LEU A 224 -4.04 -10.94 8.92
N ARG A 225 -4.39 -10.09 9.88
CA ARG A 225 -4.50 -10.54 11.27
C ARG A 225 -5.58 -11.62 11.38
N GLU A 226 -5.20 -12.77 11.90
CA GLU A 226 -6.17 -13.80 12.22
C GLU A 226 -7.15 -13.24 13.26
N SER A 227 -8.42 -13.21 12.90
CA SER A 227 -9.45 -12.94 13.89
C SER A 227 -9.40 -14.04 14.93
N PRO A 228 -9.47 -13.72 16.24
CA PRO A 228 -9.65 -14.78 17.23
C PRO A 228 -10.85 -15.63 16.80
N PRO A 229 -10.81 -16.94 17.01
CA PRO A 229 -11.90 -17.82 16.66
C PRO A 229 -13.18 -17.16 17.20
N ARG A 230 -14.20 -17.04 16.33
CA ARG A 230 -15.47 -16.40 16.71
C ARG A 230 -15.92 -17.12 17.98
N ALA A 231 -15.93 -16.38 19.08
CA ALA A 231 -16.37 -16.93 20.35
C ALA A 231 -17.71 -17.65 20.09
N GLU A 232 -17.84 -18.88 20.58
CA GLU A 232 -19.12 -19.58 20.49
C GLU A 232 -20.23 -18.62 20.94
N PRO A 233 -21.40 -18.67 20.32
CA PRO A 233 -22.51 -17.80 20.71
C PRO A 233 -22.66 -17.84 22.23
N LEU A 234 -22.48 -16.70 22.87
CA LEU A 234 -22.52 -16.61 24.32
C LEU A 234 -23.87 -17.11 24.78
N ASP A 235 -23.90 -18.14 25.60
CA ASP A 235 -25.12 -18.63 26.19
C ASP A 235 -25.56 -17.61 27.26
N LEU A 236 -26.47 -16.72 26.85
CA LEU A 236 -26.94 -15.61 27.69
C LEU A 236 -27.60 -16.11 28.98
N GLU A 237 -28.16 -17.33 28.99
CA GLU A 237 -28.81 -17.92 30.18
C GLU A 237 -27.80 -18.32 31.26
N LYS A 238 -26.56 -18.61 30.86
CA LYS A 238 -25.47 -18.96 31.78
C LYS A 238 -24.70 -17.76 32.34
N LEU A 239 -24.96 -16.57 31.84
CA LEU A 239 -24.30 -15.38 32.36
C LEU A 239 -24.90 -14.94 33.71
N PRO A 240 -24.07 -14.40 34.62
CA PRO A 240 -24.59 -13.81 35.85
C PRO A 240 -25.50 -12.64 35.54
N LEU A 241 -26.50 -12.39 36.41
CA LEU A 241 -27.40 -11.22 36.27
C LEU A 241 -26.61 -9.90 36.40
N LEU A 242 -25.62 -9.86 37.28
CA LEU A 242 -24.73 -8.75 37.50
C LEU A 242 -23.27 -9.20 37.39
N GLY A 243 -22.44 -8.30 36.91
CA GLY A 243 -20.99 -8.59 36.77
C GLY A 243 -20.69 -9.55 35.64
N ILE A 244 -21.31 -9.38 34.49
CA ILE A 244 -20.96 -10.11 33.28
C ILE A 244 -19.46 -9.92 33.00
N PRO A 245 -18.70 -10.99 32.70
CA PRO A 245 -17.27 -10.88 32.38
C PRO A 245 -17.02 -9.90 31.23
N ASP A 246 -15.98 -9.07 31.31
CA ASP A 246 -15.68 -8.05 30.29
C ASP A 246 -15.44 -8.67 28.91
N ALA A 247 -14.89 -9.90 28.87
CA ALA A 247 -14.70 -10.66 27.64
C ALA A 247 -16.02 -11.04 26.92
N ALA A 248 -17.16 -10.92 27.57
CA ALA A 248 -18.47 -11.17 26.99
C ALA A 248 -18.99 -9.99 26.13
N PHE A 249 -18.37 -8.83 26.24
CA PHE A 249 -18.74 -7.64 25.48
C PHE A 249 -17.82 -7.45 24.30
N ILE A 250 -18.39 -7.00 23.17
CA ILE A 250 -17.59 -6.62 22.00
C ILE A 250 -16.77 -5.39 22.39
N GLY A 251 -15.46 -5.52 22.44
CA GLY A 251 -14.54 -4.41 22.66
C GLY A 251 -14.54 -3.48 21.45
N CYS A 252 -14.46 -2.18 21.69
CA CYS A 252 -14.11 -1.20 20.65
C CYS A 252 -12.59 -1.28 20.43
N GLY A 253 -12.12 -2.23 19.60
CA GLY A 253 -10.74 -2.71 19.45
C GLY A 253 -9.60 -1.68 19.56
N ASP A 254 -9.78 -0.47 19.05
CA ASP A 254 -8.74 0.57 19.02
C ASP A 254 -8.91 1.68 20.07
N LYS A 255 -9.89 1.57 20.96
CA LYS A 255 -10.17 2.59 21.99
C LYS A 255 -10.24 1.97 23.38
N PRO A 256 -9.09 1.74 24.04
CA PRO A 256 -9.07 1.34 25.44
C PRO A 256 -9.77 2.43 26.26
N GLY A 257 -10.71 2.04 27.14
CA GLY A 257 -11.43 2.95 28.03
C GLY A 257 -12.93 3.17 27.69
N LEU A 258 -13.44 2.56 26.61
CA LEU A 258 -14.88 2.58 26.30
C LEU A 258 -15.68 1.46 26.99
N THR A 259 -15.02 0.50 27.61
CA THR A 259 -15.65 -0.55 28.41
C THR A 259 -15.52 -0.20 29.89
N VAL A 260 -16.60 -0.14 30.59
CA VAL A 260 -16.58 -0.04 32.07
C VAL A 260 -16.20 -1.41 32.62
N GLU A 261 -15.10 -1.48 33.37
CA GLU A 261 -14.60 -2.71 33.97
C GLU A 261 -15.67 -3.35 34.86
N ARG A 262 -15.69 -4.69 34.93
CA ARG A 262 -16.68 -5.49 35.65
C ARG A 262 -16.93 -5.00 37.07
N GLU A 263 -15.89 -4.77 37.85
CA GLU A 263 -15.97 -4.35 39.23
C GLU A 263 -16.59 -2.98 39.37
N VAL A 264 -16.22 -2.04 38.51
CA VAL A 264 -16.76 -0.70 38.43
C VAL A 264 -18.23 -0.75 38.04
N ARG A 265 -18.58 -1.56 37.05
CA ARG A 265 -19.95 -1.73 36.55
C ARG A 265 -20.89 -2.24 37.63
N VAL A 266 -20.46 -3.28 38.38
CA VAL A 266 -21.26 -3.79 39.52
C VAL A 266 -21.48 -2.73 40.57
N LEU A 267 -20.48 -1.93 40.92
CA LEU A 267 -20.59 -0.83 41.87
C LEU A 267 -21.56 0.27 41.38
N VAL A 268 -21.47 0.63 40.11
CA VAL A 268 -22.38 1.65 39.50
C VAL A 268 -23.80 1.14 39.56
N LEU A 269 -24.09 -0.08 39.17
CA LEU A 269 -25.44 -0.65 39.21
C LEU A 269 -26.00 -0.72 40.63
N ALA A 270 -25.16 -1.07 41.59
CA ALA A 270 -25.57 -1.09 43.01
C ALA A 270 -25.90 0.33 43.54
N GLN A 271 -25.13 1.34 43.13
CA GLN A 271 -25.38 2.74 43.57
C GLN A 271 -26.62 3.37 42.90
N LEU A 272 -26.94 2.96 41.66
CA LEU A 272 -28.12 3.43 40.94
C LEU A 272 -29.42 2.97 41.63
N ALA A 273 -29.38 1.88 42.40
CA ALA A 273 -30.53 1.33 43.16
C ALA A 273 -31.80 1.24 42.30
N LEU A 274 -31.66 0.72 41.10
CA LEU A 274 -32.73 0.66 40.08
C LEU A 274 -33.96 -0.08 40.58
N GLN A 275 -35.14 0.41 40.16
CA GLN A 275 -36.43 -0.19 40.48
C GLN A 275 -37.11 -0.70 39.18
N PRO A 276 -37.87 -1.78 39.23
CA PRO A 276 -38.63 -2.26 38.08
C PRO A 276 -39.51 -1.17 37.45
N GLY A 277 -39.44 -1.06 36.11
CA GLY A 277 -40.24 -0.11 35.35
C GLY A 277 -39.69 1.32 35.28
N GLN A 278 -38.50 1.56 35.79
CA GLN A 278 -37.79 2.83 35.56
C GLN A 278 -37.30 2.92 34.09
N VAL A 279 -37.10 4.15 33.65
CA VAL A 279 -36.47 4.49 32.38
C VAL A 279 -35.12 5.11 32.68
N ASP A 280 -34.07 4.49 32.22
CA ASP A 280 -32.69 4.93 32.45
C ASP A 280 -32.06 5.42 31.13
N TRP A 281 -31.25 6.46 31.26
CA TRP A 281 -30.52 7.02 30.12
C TRP A 281 -29.03 6.80 30.35
N ASP A 282 -28.43 6.02 29.49
CA ASP A 282 -26.98 5.80 29.47
C ASP A 282 -26.34 6.77 28.47
N VAL A 283 -25.91 7.94 28.95
CA VAL A 283 -25.30 8.98 28.13
C VAL A 283 -23.80 8.73 28.04
N GLY A 284 -23.34 8.37 26.84
CA GLY A 284 -21.95 7.95 26.63
C GLY A 284 -21.73 6.44 26.84
N ALA A 285 -22.69 5.65 26.44
CA ALA A 285 -22.81 4.20 26.69
C ALA A 285 -21.57 3.36 26.35
N GLY A 286 -20.61 3.87 25.55
CA GLY A 286 -19.45 3.14 25.13
C GLY A 286 -19.83 1.87 24.36
N ASN A 287 -19.44 0.69 24.86
CA ASN A 287 -19.87 -0.59 24.29
C ASN A 287 -21.21 -1.10 24.83
N GLY A 288 -21.93 -0.30 25.59
CA GLY A 288 -23.24 -0.63 26.16
C GLY A 288 -23.22 -1.61 27.33
N SER A 289 -22.06 -1.88 27.92
CA SER A 289 -21.94 -2.91 28.97
C SER A 289 -22.80 -2.63 30.22
N VAL A 290 -22.95 -1.38 30.60
CA VAL A 290 -23.81 -0.95 31.71
C VAL A 290 -25.29 -1.13 31.34
N SER A 291 -25.69 -0.60 30.18
CA SER A 291 -27.08 -0.68 29.69
C SER A 291 -27.55 -2.12 29.50
N ILE A 292 -26.66 -3.04 29.05
CA ILE A 292 -26.99 -4.45 28.89
C ILE A 292 -27.28 -5.11 30.24
N GLU A 293 -26.50 -4.82 31.29
CA GLU A 293 -26.77 -5.36 32.63
C GLU A 293 -28.02 -4.73 33.27
N ILE A 294 -28.36 -3.47 32.97
CA ILE A 294 -29.62 -2.84 33.41
C ILE A 294 -30.84 -3.50 32.78
N ALA A 295 -30.73 -3.86 31.49
CA ALA A 295 -31.84 -4.42 30.70
C ALA A 295 -32.15 -5.89 31.02
N ARG A 296 -31.30 -6.58 31.76
CA ARG A 296 -31.44 -8.00 32.14
C ARG A 296 -32.14 -8.18 33.46
#